data_41d1ff8e257634a64d91fac613dd08b6
#
_entry.id   41d1ff8e257634a64d91fac613dd08b6
#
_cell.length_a   1.000
_cell.length_b   1.000
_cell.length_c   1.000
_cell.angle_alpha   90.00
_cell.angle_beta   90.00
_cell.angle_gamma   90.00
#
_symmetry.space_group_name_H-M   'P 1'
#
loop_
_entity.id
_entity.type
_entity.pdbx_description
1 polymer ?
#
loop_
_entity_poly.entity_id
_entity_poly.type
_entity_poly.pdbx_seq_one_letter_code
_entity_poly.pdbx_strand_id
1 'polypeptide(L)'
;NIAEAGLGPNNGNSPPFITVPETWPHLTTAQTKFIVPDPVKIQIVQTSVPRPQSGNPKTVMVLHELEKPRDTYLLNRGQYDQPEKSEKLTPSVPQSIGGWDQQWPRNRLGLAHWLTSADHPLTARVTINRIWQHFFGTGIVKTSENFGVQGEYPNHPQLLDWLATEFIAQNWDVKTIHRLIVTSSTYQQSSAASRELEQQDPENKLLARGPRKRLSPYAIRDAALFNSGLLVEDVGGPSVKPYMPPQIWQSISNAAYKQDQGAKIYRRSMYTYWRRTVPPPTMMAFNAASRETCIVRNDQTNTPLQALTMMNNITFVETARLLAQRELAIKPVTAATRVISGFQRITSRKPTDSEFTVLMNDYDAYIADFKADPDSAKKLLSIGASPYNQDYNISELAALTLIMNTILNLDEAITQN
;
A
#
# COMPACT_ATOMS: atom_id res chain seq x y z
N ASN A 1 -21.38 -2.25 -2.68
CA ASN A 1 -22.79 -2.65 -2.60
C ASN A 1 -22.91 -4.13 -2.29
N ILE A 2 -23.15 -4.46 -1.01
CA ILE A 2 -23.42 -5.84 -0.56
C ILE A 2 -24.77 -6.36 -1.15
N ALA A 3 -25.62 -5.45 -1.61
CA ALA A 3 -26.95 -5.77 -2.15
C ALA A 3 -26.94 -6.40 -3.56
N GLU A 4 -25.82 -6.42 -4.27
CA GLU A 4 -25.71 -6.97 -5.63
C GLU A 4 -25.07 -8.35 -5.70
N ALA A 5 -24.69 -8.92 -4.55
CA ALA A 5 -24.15 -10.27 -4.50
C ALA A 5 -25.26 -11.30 -4.33
N GLY A 6 -25.59 -12.02 -5.37
CA GLY A 6 -26.56 -13.11 -5.33
C GLY A 6 -26.07 -14.30 -4.50
N LEU A 7 -26.93 -14.84 -3.65
CA LEU A 7 -26.67 -16.10 -2.93
C LEU A 7 -26.86 -17.28 -3.91
N GLY A 8 -25.81 -18.07 -4.13
CA GLY A 8 -25.92 -19.31 -4.92
C GLY A 8 -26.74 -20.40 -4.19
N PRO A 9 -27.29 -21.39 -4.91
CA PRO A 9 -28.09 -22.44 -4.30
C PRO A 9 -27.28 -23.28 -3.32
N ASN A 10 -27.81 -23.47 -2.13
CA ASN A 10 -27.22 -24.25 -1.06
C ASN A 10 -27.47 -25.75 -1.31
N ASN A 11 -26.44 -26.52 -1.62
CA ASN A 11 -26.52 -27.99 -1.79
C ASN A 11 -26.30 -28.71 -0.44
N GLY A 12 -27.00 -28.30 0.60
CA GLY A 12 -27.17 -29.04 1.87
C GLY A 12 -25.95 -29.27 2.77
N ASN A 13 -24.72 -29.25 2.26
CA ASN A 13 -23.49 -29.55 3.00
C ASN A 13 -22.32 -28.58 2.81
N SER A 14 -22.51 -27.49 2.09
CA SER A 14 -21.47 -26.51 1.85
C SER A 14 -21.84 -25.16 2.47
N PRO A 15 -20.88 -24.37 2.99
CA PRO A 15 -21.18 -23.02 3.46
C PRO A 15 -21.71 -22.16 2.30
N PRO A 16 -22.60 -21.20 2.56
CA PRO A 16 -23.14 -20.33 1.53
C PRO A 16 -22.04 -19.48 0.91
N PHE A 17 -22.05 -19.40 -0.43
CA PHE A 17 -21.12 -18.59 -1.20
C PHE A 17 -21.84 -17.39 -1.81
N ILE A 18 -21.21 -16.23 -1.81
CA ILE A 18 -21.63 -15.09 -2.62
C ILE A 18 -20.96 -15.18 -3.97
N THR A 19 -21.74 -15.17 -5.04
CA THR A 19 -21.24 -15.07 -6.40
C THR A 19 -20.94 -13.61 -6.70
N VAL A 20 -19.65 -13.30 -6.95
CA VAL A 20 -19.23 -11.95 -7.35
C VAL A 20 -19.48 -11.80 -8.85
N PRO A 21 -20.25 -10.81 -9.32
CA PRO A 21 -20.46 -10.58 -10.76
C PRO A 21 -19.11 -10.32 -11.47
N GLU A 22 -18.97 -10.84 -12.69
CA GLU A 22 -17.75 -10.57 -13.50
C GLU A 22 -17.58 -9.10 -13.88
N THR A 23 -18.67 -8.38 -13.98
CA THR A 23 -18.71 -6.94 -14.18
C THR A 23 -19.05 -6.25 -12.87
N TRP A 24 -18.08 -6.16 -11.98
CA TRP A 24 -18.18 -5.14 -10.95
C TRP A 24 -18.09 -3.80 -11.68
N PRO A 25 -19.10 -2.93 -11.60
CA PRO A 25 -18.97 -1.62 -12.24
C PRO A 25 -17.71 -0.96 -11.71
N HIS A 26 -16.83 -0.57 -12.62
CA HIS A 26 -15.65 0.21 -12.25
C HIS A 26 -16.16 1.37 -11.42
N LEU A 27 -15.78 1.45 -10.15
CA LEU A 27 -16.14 2.54 -9.26
C LEU A 27 -15.61 3.82 -9.86
N THR A 28 -16.43 4.48 -10.65
CA THR A 28 -16.12 5.84 -11.10
C THR A 28 -16.09 6.72 -9.85
N THR A 29 -15.13 7.64 -9.81
CA THR A 29 -14.81 8.54 -8.68
C THR A 29 -16.01 9.31 -8.12
N ALA A 30 -17.16 9.30 -8.79
CA ALA A 30 -18.40 9.97 -8.40
C ALA A 30 -19.35 9.12 -7.52
N GLN A 31 -19.11 7.81 -7.35
CA GLN A 31 -20.07 6.91 -6.69
C GLN A 31 -19.62 6.34 -5.35
N THR A 32 -18.50 6.77 -4.80
CA THR A 32 -18.05 6.33 -3.48
C THR A 32 -18.58 7.24 -2.35
N LYS A 33 -19.85 7.52 -2.33
CA LYS A 33 -20.52 7.79 -1.05
C LYS A 33 -20.79 6.44 -0.42
N PHE A 34 -20.01 6.05 0.59
CA PHE A 34 -20.44 5.05 1.54
C PHE A 34 -21.61 5.65 2.30
N ILE A 35 -22.81 5.49 1.76
CA ILE A 35 -24.02 5.68 2.53
C ILE A 35 -24.05 4.45 3.43
N VAL A 36 -23.81 4.62 4.74
CA VAL A 36 -24.24 3.61 5.71
C VAL A 36 -25.74 3.58 5.58
N PRO A 37 -26.37 2.54 5.03
CA PRO A 37 -27.81 2.51 4.90
C PRO A 37 -28.39 2.53 6.30
N ASP A 38 -29.47 3.28 6.48
CA ASP A 38 -30.30 3.19 7.68
C ASP A 38 -30.56 1.70 7.97
N PRO A 39 -30.15 1.17 9.13
CA PRO A 39 -30.21 -0.26 9.43
C PRO A 39 -31.62 -0.86 9.34
N VAL A 40 -32.64 -0.02 9.39
CA VAL A 40 -34.06 -0.43 9.28
C VAL A 40 -34.46 -0.76 7.83
N LYS A 41 -33.65 -0.45 6.82
CA LYS A 41 -33.98 -0.60 5.39
C LYS A 41 -33.13 -1.60 4.62
N ILE A 42 -32.36 -2.45 5.26
CA ILE A 42 -31.67 -3.53 4.56
C ILE A 42 -32.68 -4.61 4.20
N GLN A 43 -33.39 -4.45 3.09
CA GLN A 43 -34.04 -5.55 2.41
C GLN A 43 -32.99 -6.35 1.66
N ILE A 44 -32.79 -7.61 2.05
CA ILE A 44 -32.03 -8.56 1.25
C ILE A 44 -32.89 -8.85 0.02
N VAL A 45 -32.63 -8.12 -1.06
CA VAL A 45 -33.25 -8.42 -2.36
C VAL A 45 -32.49 -9.61 -2.93
N GLN A 46 -33.13 -10.79 -2.92
CA GLN A 46 -32.65 -11.92 -3.69
C GLN A 46 -32.82 -11.60 -5.19
N THR A 47 -31.81 -11.04 -5.81
CA THR A 47 -31.75 -10.93 -7.27
C THR A 47 -31.14 -12.20 -7.82
N SER A 48 -31.89 -12.93 -8.64
CA SER A 48 -31.35 -14.01 -9.44
C SER A 48 -30.43 -13.40 -10.53
N VAL A 49 -29.13 -13.42 -10.27
CA VAL A 49 -28.14 -13.04 -11.29
C VAL A 49 -28.09 -14.17 -12.32
N PRO A 50 -28.22 -13.89 -13.63
CA PRO A 50 -28.06 -14.91 -14.66
C PRO A 50 -26.69 -15.59 -14.52
N ARG A 51 -26.65 -16.92 -14.50
CA ARG A 51 -25.37 -17.65 -14.49
C ARG A 51 -24.58 -17.33 -15.75
N PRO A 52 -23.28 -17.00 -15.65
CA PRO A 52 -22.42 -16.97 -16.81
C PRO A 52 -22.44 -18.33 -17.51
N GLN A 53 -22.61 -18.35 -18.83
CA GLN A 53 -22.76 -19.59 -19.60
C GLN A 53 -21.46 -20.39 -19.77
N SER A 54 -20.31 -19.90 -19.31
CA SER A 54 -19.04 -20.62 -19.39
C SER A 54 -18.10 -20.22 -18.26
N GLY A 55 -17.69 -21.19 -17.46
CA GLY A 55 -16.70 -21.06 -16.38
C GLY A 55 -17.30 -21.27 -14.98
N ASN A 56 -16.51 -21.79 -14.06
CA ASN A 56 -16.90 -21.84 -12.66
C ASN A 56 -17.12 -20.41 -12.14
N PRO A 57 -18.28 -20.10 -11.58
CA PRO A 57 -18.52 -18.77 -11.02
C PRO A 57 -17.43 -18.46 -9.98
N LYS A 58 -16.86 -17.27 -10.04
CA LYS A 58 -15.94 -16.81 -9.00
C LYS A 58 -16.73 -16.67 -7.71
N THR A 59 -16.49 -17.58 -6.77
CA THR A 59 -17.18 -17.61 -5.47
C THR A 59 -16.20 -17.19 -4.38
N VAL A 60 -16.72 -16.49 -3.37
CA VAL A 60 -16.01 -16.19 -2.14
C VAL A 60 -16.75 -16.80 -0.96
N MET A 61 -16.00 -17.26 0.02
CA MET A 61 -16.57 -17.74 1.26
C MET A 61 -17.01 -16.56 2.12
N VAL A 62 -18.27 -16.59 2.58
CA VAL A 62 -18.83 -15.56 3.44
C VAL A 62 -19.30 -16.18 4.76
N LEU A 63 -19.25 -15.36 5.81
CA LEU A 63 -19.82 -15.74 7.10
C LEU A 63 -21.33 -15.54 7.05
N HIS A 64 -22.06 -16.59 7.41
CA HIS A 64 -23.51 -16.57 7.54
C HIS A 64 -23.91 -16.92 9.00
N GLU A 65 -24.92 -16.25 9.52
CA GLU A 65 -25.45 -16.60 10.85
C GLU A 65 -26.17 -17.94 10.77
N LEU A 66 -25.94 -18.80 11.76
CA LEU A 66 -26.68 -20.04 11.91
C LEU A 66 -28.09 -19.73 12.44
N GLU A 67 -29.12 -20.46 11.98
CA GLU A 67 -30.47 -20.36 12.51
C GLU A 67 -30.50 -20.60 14.02
N LYS A 68 -29.72 -21.58 14.49
CA LYS A 68 -29.49 -21.83 15.91
C LYS A 68 -27.99 -21.63 16.20
N PRO A 69 -27.64 -20.54 16.90
CA PRO A 69 -26.25 -20.29 17.31
C PRO A 69 -25.72 -21.45 18.16
N ARG A 70 -24.42 -21.76 17.95
CA ARG A 70 -23.74 -22.76 18.77
C ARG A 70 -23.62 -22.27 20.20
N ASP A 71 -23.89 -23.15 21.17
CA ASP A 71 -23.67 -22.86 22.58
C ASP A 71 -22.18 -22.61 22.85
N THR A 72 -21.91 -21.53 23.54
CA THR A 72 -20.53 -21.09 23.87
C THR A 72 -20.41 -21.00 25.39
N TYR A 73 -19.28 -21.45 25.91
CA TYR A 73 -18.99 -21.50 27.34
C TYR A 73 -17.59 -20.95 27.62
N LEU A 74 -17.33 -20.59 28.84
CA LEU A 74 -15.97 -20.26 29.29
C LEU A 74 -15.10 -21.53 29.20
N LEU A 75 -13.91 -21.40 28.65
CA LEU A 75 -12.97 -22.53 28.54
C LEU A 75 -12.01 -22.48 29.73
N ASN A 76 -11.90 -23.56 30.49
CA ASN A 76 -10.96 -23.68 31.60
C ASN A 76 -9.53 -23.55 31.06
N ARG A 77 -8.83 -22.50 31.45
CA ARG A 77 -7.48 -22.16 30.99
C ARG A 77 -7.34 -22.12 29.44
N GLY A 78 -8.44 -21.83 28.73
CA GLY A 78 -8.45 -21.82 27.25
C GLY A 78 -8.47 -23.19 26.58
N GLN A 79 -8.60 -24.27 27.33
CA GLN A 79 -8.64 -25.64 26.78
C GLN A 79 -9.98 -25.91 26.11
N TYR A 80 -9.98 -26.20 24.81
CA TYR A 80 -11.19 -26.36 24.00
C TYR A 80 -12.09 -27.54 24.41
N ASP A 81 -11.49 -28.56 25.03
CA ASP A 81 -12.12 -29.80 25.50
C ASP A 81 -12.64 -29.72 26.96
N GLN A 82 -12.37 -28.56 27.64
CA GLN A 82 -12.80 -28.34 29.02
C GLN A 82 -13.69 -27.07 29.15
N PRO A 83 -14.88 -27.06 28.50
CA PRO A 83 -15.82 -25.97 28.67
C PRO A 83 -16.50 -26.04 30.04
N GLU A 84 -16.59 -24.88 30.70
CA GLU A 84 -17.37 -24.76 31.92
C GLU A 84 -18.87 -24.62 31.60
N LYS A 85 -19.61 -25.71 31.67
CA LYS A 85 -21.03 -25.77 31.24
C LYS A 85 -22.02 -25.18 32.22
N SER A 86 -21.55 -24.66 33.35
CA SER A 86 -22.41 -24.03 34.36
C SER A 86 -23.10 -22.77 33.86
N GLU A 87 -22.42 -22.01 32.99
CA GLU A 87 -22.93 -20.76 32.45
C GLU A 87 -22.73 -20.67 30.94
N LYS A 88 -23.84 -20.47 30.23
CA LYS A 88 -23.82 -20.27 28.78
C LYS A 88 -23.53 -18.80 28.48
N LEU A 89 -22.45 -18.54 27.69
CA LEU A 89 -22.12 -17.20 27.25
C LEU A 89 -23.00 -16.74 26.10
N THR A 90 -23.36 -15.46 26.15
CA THR A 90 -24.07 -14.77 25.07
C THR A 90 -23.15 -13.68 24.46
N PRO A 91 -23.32 -13.31 23.17
CA PRO A 91 -22.57 -12.20 22.57
C PRO A 91 -22.76 -10.93 23.40
N SER A 92 -21.66 -10.28 23.74
CA SER A 92 -21.62 -9.07 24.56
C SER A 92 -20.42 -8.21 24.17
N VAL A 93 -20.35 -7.00 24.71
CA VAL A 93 -19.26 -6.04 24.54
C VAL A 93 -18.73 -5.62 25.92
N PRO A 94 -17.47 -5.13 26.02
CA PRO A 94 -16.93 -4.63 27.27
C PRO A 94 -17.74 -3.44 27.79
N GLN A 95 -18.25 -3.54 29.01
CA GLN A 95 -19.08 -2.48 29.61
C GLN A 95 -18.31 -1.16 29.82
N SER A 96 -16.99 -1.24 29.98
CA SER A 96 -16.12 -0.08 30.20
C SER A 96 -16.02 0.88 29.00
N ILE A 97 -16.37 0.42 27.81
CA ILE A 97 -16.30 1.21 26.58
C ILE A 97 -17.67 1.35 25.89
N GLY A 98 -18.73 1.31 26.66
CA GLY A 98 -20.11 1.43 26.22
C GLY A 98 -20.89 0.12 26.30
N GLY A 99 -22.18 0.21 26.46
CA GLY A 99 -23.06 -0.94 26.56
C GLY A 99 -23.58 -1.44 25.21
N TRP A 100 -24.15 -2.64 25.22
CA TRP A 100 -24.91 -3.17 24.08
C TRP A 100 -26.34 -2.58 24.11
N ASP A 101 -26.73 -1.90 23.05
CA ASP A 101 -28.13 -1.44 22.93
C ASP A 101 -29.05 -2.64 22.80
N GLN A 102 -30.16 -2.62 23.58
CA GLN A 102 -31.14 -3.70 23.58
C GLN A 102 -31.88 -3.86 22.25
N GLN A 103 -31.90 -2.82 21.42
CA GLN A 103 -32.50 -2.85 20.08
C GLN A 103 -31.59 -3.56 19.05
N TRP A 104 -30.31 -3.74 19.33
CA TRP A 104 -29.40 -4.42 18.42
C TRP A 104 -29.47 -5.94 18.54
N PRO A 105 -29.46 -6.66 17.41
CA PRO A 105 -29.47 -8.13 17.44
C PRO A 105 -28.16 -8.65 18.05
N ARG A 106 -28.25 -9.71 18.86
CA ARG A 106 -27.06 -10.33 19.51
C ARG A 106 -26.27 -11.20 18.54
N ASN A 107 -25.74 -10.57 17.48
CA ASN A 107 -24.97 -11.20 16.41
C ASN A 107 -23.92 -10.21 15.86
N ARG A 108 -23.28 -10.55 14.73
CA ARG A 108 -22.26 -9.70 14.10
C ARG A 108 -22.80 -8.34 13.63
N LEU A 109 -24.06 -8.27 13.24
CA LEU A 109 -24.69 -7.01 12.86
C LEU A 109 -24.79 -6.07 14.05
N GLY A 110 -25.23 -6.57 15.22
CA GLY A 110 -25.26 -5.78 16.44
C GLY A 110 -23.87 -5.34 16.89
N LEU A 111 -22.84 -6.19 16.71
CA LEU A 111 -21.45 -5.78 16.95
C LEU A 111 -21.01 -4.66 16.00
N ALA A 112 -21.41 -4.72 14.74
CA ALA A 112 -21.12 -3.66 13.78
C ALA A 112 -21.80 -2.33 14.18
N HIS A 113 -23.05 -2.37 14.61
CA HIS A 113 -23.75 -1.18 15.12
C HIS A 113 -23.04 -0.58 16.34
N TRP A 114 -22.62 -1.40 17.29
CA TRP A 114 -21.85 -0.93 18.43
C TRP A 114 -20.53 -0.27 18.03
N LEU A 115 -19.76 -0.91 17.15
CA LEU A 115 -18.48 -0.38 16.68
C LEU A 115 -18.61 0.95 15.93
N THR A 116 -19.73 1.15 15.23
CA THR A 116 -19.99 2.37 14.43
C THR A 116 -20.93 3.35 15.13
N SER A 117 -21.30 3.09 16.37
CA SER A 117 -22.08 4.03 17.18
C SER A 117 -21.30 5.34 17.36
N ALA A 118 -22.02 6.46 17.35
CA ALA A 118 -21.45 7.77 17.62
C ALA A 118 -20.84 7.87 19.04
N ASP A 119 -21.40 7.10 19.98
CA ASP A 119 -20.95 7.07 21.37
C ASP A 119 -19.75 6.13 21.59
N HIS A 120 -19.34 5.36 20.57
CA HIS A 120 -18.20 4.47 20.72
C HIS A 120 -16.88 5.24 20.84
N PRO A 121 -16.15 5.14 21.98
CA PRO A 121 -15.04 6.06 22.27
C PRO A 121 -13.80 5.86 21.40
N LEU A 122 -13.63 4.70 20.79
CA LEU A 122 -12.35 4.32 20.15
C LEU A 122 -12.40 4.26 18.63
N THR A 123 -13.46 3.77 18.00
CA THR A 123 -13.45 3.45 16.56
C THR A 123 -13.08 4.65 15.70
N ALA A 124 -13.70 5.81 15.92
CA ALA A 124 -13.37 7.02 15.18
C ALA A 124 -11.94 7.51 15.47
N ARG A 125 -11.53 7.55 16.75
CA ARG A 125 -10.18 7.97 17.15
C ARG A 125 -9.10 7.08 16.57
N VAL A 126 -9.27 5.76 16.63
CA VAL A 126 -8.30 4.80 16.04
C VAL A 126 -8.23 4.94 14.54
N THR A 127 -9.37 5.13 13.85
CA THR A 127 -9.41 5.34 12.41
C THR A 127 -8.71 6.63 12.01
N ILE A 128 -9.00 7.72 12.69
CA ILE A 128 -8.34 9.02 12.47
C ILE A 128 -6.84 8.94 12.74
N ASN A 129 -6.44 8.29 13.82
CA ASN A 129 -5.03 8.12 14.14
C ASN A 129 -4.27 7.37 13.04
N ARG A 130 -4.88 6.34 12.42
CA ARG A 130 -4.32 5.61 11.29
C ARG A 130 -4.23 6.47 10.03
N ILE A 131 -5.28 7.25 9.74
CA ILE A 131 -5.27 8.21 8.63
C ILE A 131 -4.14 9.22 8.85
N TRP A 132 -4.05 9.82 10.04
CA TRP A 132 -3.01 10.76 10.41
C TRP A 132 -1.61 10.17 10.24
N GLN A 133 -1.38 8.98 10.77
CA GLN A 133 -0.12 8.25 10.62
C GLN A 133 0.26 8.04 9.15
N HIS A 134 -0.73 7.82 8.28
CA HIS A 134 -0.46 7.67 6.85
C HIS A 134 0.10 8.96 6.23
N PHE A 135 -0.35 10.13 6.67
CA PHE A 135 0.12 11.43 6.17
C PHE A 135 1.39 11.91 6.87
N PHE A 136 1.47 11.80 8.18
CA PHE A 136 2.55 12.36 9.00
C PHE A 136 3.62 11.35 9.42
N GLY A 137 3.47 10.07 9.09
CA GLY A 137 4.41 9.00 9.45
C GLY A 137 4.20 8.44 10.85
N THR A 138 3.85 9.29 11.81
CA THR A 138 3.53 8.89 13.20
C THR A 138 2.11 9.32 13.53
N GLY A 139 1.37 8.49 14.26
CA GLY A 139 0.03 8.82 14.73
C GLY A 139 0.04 9.91 15.80
N ILE A 140 -1.08 10.59 16.02
CA ILE A 140 -1.29 11.51 17.15
C ILE A 140 -1.10 10.72 18.45
N VAL A 141 -1.58 9.47 18.49
CA VAL A 141 -1.15 8.44 19.45
C VAL A 141 -0.07 7.63 18.77
N LYS A 142 1.17 7.71 19.27
CA LYS A 142 2.33 7.05 18.65
C LYS A 142 2.21 5.52 18.70
N THR A 143 1.67 4.98 19.78
CA THR A 143 1.37 3.54 19.94
C THR A 143 0.07 3.18 19.25
N SER A 144 0.03 3.25 17.92
CA SER A 144 -1.18 3.01 17.12
C SER A 144 -1.79 1.61 17.32
N GLU A 145 -1.02 0.67 17.86
CA GLU A 145 -1.43 -0.68 18.25
C GLU A 145 -2.08 -0.74 19.64
N ASN A 146 -1.91 0.31 20.47
CA ASN A 146 -2.37 0.31 21.85
C ASN A 146 -2.88 1.69 22.27
N PHE A 147 -4.19 1.83 22.41
CA PHE A 147 -4.89 3.01 22.93
C PHE A 147 -5.31 2.85 24.40
N GLY A 148 -4.84 1.79 25.06
CA GLY A 148 -5.11 1.52 26.48
C GLY A 148 -4.08 2.16 27.40
N VAL A 149 -4.16 1.78 28.69
CA VAL A 149 -3.34 2.36 29.76
C VAL A 149 -1.82 2.15 29.63
N GLN A 150 -1.40 1.22 28.77
CA GLN A 150 0.03 1.00 28.46
C GLN A 150 0.47 1.70 27.17
N GLY A 151 -0.46 2.37 26.47
CA GLY A 151 -0.16 3.18 25.30
C GLY A 151 0.38 4.55 25.67
N GLU A 152 1.00 5.22 24.69
CA GLU A 152 1.40 6.62 24.85
C GLU A 152 0.15 7.53 24.81
N TYR A 153 0.21 8.61 25.58
CA TYR A 153 -0.82 9.62 25.54
C TYR A 153 -0.76 10.42 24.22
N PRO A 154 -1.91 10.82 23.64
CA PRO A 154 -1.90 11.58 22.39
C PRO A 154 -1.16 12.92 22.54
N ASN A 155 -0.27 13.25 21.58
CA ASN A 155 0.46 14.51 21.59
C ASN A 155 -0.49 15.73 21.45
N HIS A 156 -1.60 15.56 20.72
CA HIS A 156 -2.63 16.58 20.48
C HIS A 156 -4.01 16.00 20.73
N PRO A 157 -4.43 15.82 22.02
CA PRO A 157 -5.70 15.14 22.34
C PRO A 157 -6.91 15.87 21.79
N GLN A 158 -6.93 17.19 21.85
CA GLN A 158 -8.04 18.00 21.33
C GLN A 158 -8.18 17.88 19.82
N LEU A 159 -7.07 17.81 19.09
CA LEU A 159 -7.09 17.60 17.65
C LEU A 159 -7.62 16.20 17.27
N LEU A 160 -7.19 15.17 18.02
CA LEU A 160 -7.68 13.81 17.81
C LEU A 160 -9.19 13.72 18.02
N ASP A 161 -9.68 14.32 19.09
CA ASP A 161 -11.11 14.33 19.42
C ASP A 161 -11.92 15.11 18.42
N TRP A 162 -11.46 16.28 18.00
CA TRP A 162 -12.12 17.08 17.00
C TRP A 162 -12.21 16.37 15.66
N LEU A 163 -11.10 15.81 15.17
CA LEU A 163 -11.08 15.06 13.91
C LEU A 163 -11.98 13.82 13.98
N ALA A 164 -12.03 13.12 15.12
CA ALA A 164 -12.90 11.96 15.31
C ALA A 164 -14.37 12.35 15.28
N THR A 165 -14.74 13.46 15.93
CA THR A 165 -16.11 14.00 15.93
C THR A 165 -16.53 14.45 14.53
N GLU A 166 -15.63 15.17 13.82
CA GLU A 166 -15.86 15.59 12.44
C GLU A 166 -16.05 14.40 11.51
N PHE A 167 -15.25 13.35 11.66
CA PHE A 167 -15.37 12.13 10.86
C PHE A 167 -16.73 11.47 11.01
N ILE A 168 -17.26 11.41 12.24
CA ILE A 168 -18.64 10.91 12.51
C ILE A 168 -19.66 11.85 11.88
N ALA A 169 -19.54 13.16 12.07
CA ALA A 169 -20.46 14.17 11.55
C ALA A 169 -20.55 14.17 10.02
N GLN A 170 -19.45 13.85 9.35
CA GLN A 170 -19.36 13.68 7.88
C GLN A 170 -19.75 12.27 7.41
N ASN A 171 -20.51 11.51 8.22
CA ASN A 171 -20.95 10.16 7.89
C ASN A 171 -19.78 9.21 7.50
N TRP A 172 -18.67 9.28 8.21
CA TRP A 172 -17.49 8.44 7.99
C TRP A 172 -16.85 8.64 6.60
N ASP A 173 -16.95 9.87 6.01
CA ASP A 173 -16.34 10.18 4.73
C ASP A 173 -14.83 10.36 4.85
N VAL A 174 -14.10 9.31 4.49
CA VAL A 174 -12.64 9.28 4.49
C VAL A 174 -12.05 10.35 3.57
N LYS A 175 -12.68 10.64 2.41
CA LYS A 175 -12.15 11.63 1.46
C LYS A 175 -12.22 13.05 2.00
N THR A 176 -13.27 13.37 2.73
CA THR A 176 -13.40 14.66 3.40
C THR A 176 -12.29 14.86 4.43
N ILE A 177 -11.99 13.84 5.24
CA ILE A 177 -10.87 13.91 6.20
C ILE A 177 -9.52 14.02 5.49
N HIS A 178 -9.28 13.25 4.41
CA HIS A 178 -8.06 13.39 3.63
C HIS A 178 -7.89 14.81 3.08
N ARG A 179 -8.95 15.38 2.51
CA ARG A 179 -8.94 16.77 2.01
C ARG A 179 -8.60 17.75 3.12
N LEU A 180 -9.25 17.63 4.27
CA LEU A 180 -9.03 18.47 5.44
C LEU A 180 -7.55 18.46 5.87
N ILE A 181 -6.94 17.28 5.92
CA ILE A 181 -5.53 17.13 6.28
C ILE A 181 -4.63 17.77 5.23
N VAL A 182 -4.75 17.42 3.95
CA VAL A 182 -3.81 17.87 2.91
C VAL A 182 -3.94 19.36 2.57
N THR A 183 -5.08 19.98 2.88
CA THR A 183 -5.27 21.43 2.72
C THR A 183 -4.91 22.23 3.97
N SER A 184 -4.56 21.57 5.07
CA SER A 184 -4.15 22.24 6.30
C SER A 184 -2.77 22.90 6.14
N SER A 185 -2.58 24.06 6.75
CA SER A 185 -1.27 24.72 6.80
C SER A 185 -0.20 23.84 7.44
N THR A 186 -0.59 22.99 8.39
CA THR A 186 0.31 22.02 9.05
C THR A 186 0.90 21.02 8.06
N TYR A 187 0.09 20.47 7.15
CA TYR A 187 0.58 19.50 6.16
C TYR A 187 1.36 20.18 5.03
N GLN A 188 1.03 21.41 4.68
CA GLN A 188 1.65 22.17 3.60
C GLN A 188 2.96 22.87 3.99
N GLN A 189 3.43 22.70 5.23
CA GLN A 189 4.73 23.21 5.66
C GLN A 189 5.86 22.51 4.91
N SER A 190 6.98 23.23 4.73
CA SER A 190 8.23 22.62 4.28
C SER A 190 8.73 21.56 5.27
N SER A 191 9.27 20.47 4.77
CA SER A 191 9.94 19.45 5.57
C SER A 191 11.37 19.84 5.99
N ALA A 192 11.90 20.95 5.45
CA ALA A 192 13.22 21.47 5.83
C ALA A 192 13.19 21.91 7.30
N ALA A 193 14.20 21.48 8.04
CA ALA A 193 14.35 21.81 9.45
C ALA A 193 15.68 22.53 9.70
N SER A 194 15.67 23.53 10.60
CA SER A 194 16.93 24.04 11.13
C SER A 194 17.50 23.05 12.16
N ARG A 195 18.79 23.14 12.39
CA ARG A 195 19.48 22.28 13.38
C ARG A 195 18.89 22.45 14.79
N GLU A 196 18.47 23.67 15.13
CA GLU A 196 17.85 24.01 16.40
C GLU A 196 16.49 23.32 16.54
N LEU A 197 15.69 23.34 15.48
CA LEU A 197 14.37 22.69 15.47
C LEU A 197 14.49 21.17 15.58
N GLU A 198 15.48 20.56 14.90
CA GLU A 198 15.75 19.12 15.03
C GLU A 198 16.21 18.73 16.45
N GLN A 199 16.94 19.61 17.13
CA GLN A 199 17.36 19.35 18.51
C GLN A 199 16.21 19.52 19.52
N GLN A 200 15.30 20.49 19.30
CA GLN A 200 14.17 20.74 20.19
C GLN A 200 13.02 19.74 20.01
N ASP A 201 12.72 19.36 18.77
CA ASP A 201 11.65 18.42 18.43
C ASP A 201 12.10 17.42 17.35
N PRO A 202 12.96 16.47 17.70
CA PRO A 202 13.49 15.49 16.73
C PRO A 202 12.40 14.63 16.09
N GLU A 203 11.34 14.31 16.83
CA GLU A 203 10.23 13.48 16.37
C GLU A 203 9.10 14.29 15.69
N ASN A 204 9.26 15.61 15.55
CA ASN A 204 8.23 16.50 15.01
C ASN A 204 6.86 16.37 15.71
N LYS A 205 6.88 16.20 17.04
CA LYS A 205 5.65 16.07 17.85
C LYS A 205 4.83 17.35 17.88
N LEU A 206 5.51 18.51 17.77
CA LEU A 206 4.87 19.83 17.76
C LEU A 206 4.38 20.24 16.37
N LEU A 207 4.60 19.41 15.35
CA LEU A 207 4.19 19.68 13.96
C LEU A 207 4.71 21.01 13.41
N ALA A 208 5.94 21.38 13.79
CA ALA A 208 6.56 22.64 13.40
C ALA A 208 7.19 22.61 11.99
N ARG A 209 7.18 21.44 11.34
CA ARG A 209 7.63 21.22 9.95
C ARG A 209 6.75 20.20 9.26
N GLY A 210 6.81 20.15 7.93
CA GLY A 210 6.17 19.11 7.13
C GLY A 210 6.74 17.71 7.44
N PRO A 211 5.97 16.65 7.23
CA PRO A 211 6.44 15.29 7.45
C PRO A 211 7.51 14.91 6.42
N ARG A 212 8.56 14.24 6.88
CA ARG A 212 9.54 13.59 6.00
C ARG A 212 9.53 12.09 6.30
N LYS A 213 9.03 11.31 5.37
CA LYS A 213 8.88 9.87 5.58
C LYS A 213 9.26 9.08 4.33
N ARG A 214 9.86 7.91 4.54
CA ARG A 214 10.14 6.99 3.45
C ARG A 214 8.84 6.47 2.82
N LEU A 215 8.83 6.36 1.50
CA LEU A 215 7.73 5.75 0.77
C LEU A 215 7.58 4.27 1.15
N SER A 216 6.36 3.77 1.05
CA SER A 216 6.11 2.35 1.26
C SER A 216 6.83 1.51 0.19
N PRO A 217 7.16 0.24 0.47
CA PRO A 217 7.78 -0.68 -0.50
C PRO A 217 7.01 -0.76 -1.83
N TYR A 218 5.69 -0.69 -1.73
CA TYR A 218 4.79 -0.68 -2.90
C TYR A 218 4.94 0.61 -3.71
N ALA A 219 4.99 1.75 -3.03
CA ALA A 219 5.12 3.06 -3.66
C ALA A 219 6.49 3.26 -4.29
N ILE A 220 7.58 2.79 -3.68
CA ILE A 220 8.94 2.86 -4.26
C ILE A 220 8.98 2.17 -5.62
N ARG A 221 8.47 0.94 -5.72
CA ARG A 221 8.43 0.22 -6.99
C ARG A 221 7.48 0.88 -7.98
N ASP A 222 6.30 1.30 -7.55
CA ASP A 222 5.29 1.92 -8.42
C ASP A 222 5.77 3.26 -8.95
N ALA A 223 6.49 4.06 -8.15
CA ALA A 223 7.11 5.31 -8.60
C ALA A 223 8.19 5.09 -9.68
N ALA A 224 9.04 4.07 -9.53
CA ALA A 224 10.02 3.71 -10.55
C ALA A 224 9.35 3.29 -11.87
N LEU A 225 8.30 2.45 -11.79
CA LEU A 225 7.51 2.05 -12.95
C LEU A 225 6.77 3.22 -13.59
N PHE A 226 6.22 4.14 -12.79
CA PHE A 226 5.51 5.32 -13.28
C PHE A 226 6.46 6.27 -14.02
N ASN A 227 7.59 6.61 -13.40
CA ASN A 227 8.58 7.50 -14.00
C ASN A 227 9.12 6.96 -15.33
N SER A 228 9.32 5.65 -15.42
CA SER A 228 9.78 4.98 -16.65
C SER A 228 8.69 4.82 -17.72
N GLY A 229 7.41 4.97 -17.36
CA GLY A 229 6.26 4.75 -18.24
C GLY A 229 5.86 3.27 -18.40
N LEU A 230 6.39 2.39 -17.54
CA LEU A 230 6.03 0.96 -17.52
C LEU A 230 4.81 0.64 -16.67
N LEU A 231 4.40 1.54 -15.76
CA LEU A 231 3.31 1.25 -14.84
C LEU A 231 2.01 0.94 -15.57
N VAL A 232 1.43 -0.21 -15.24
CA VAL A 232 0.10 -0.62 -15.68
C VAL A 232 -0.90 -0.37 -14.56
N GLU A 233 -1.85 0.54 -14.79
CA GLU A 233 -2.79 1.03 -13.78
C GLU A 233 -4.11 0.26 -13.70
N ASP A 234 -4.22 -0.85 -14.43
CA ASP A 234 -5.42 -1.68 -14.43
C ASP A 234 -5.87 -2.04 -13.01
N VAL A 235 -7.14 -1.77 -12.70
CA VAL A 235 -7.75 -2.03 -11.40
C VAL A 235 -8.47 -3.38 -11.42
N GLY A 236 -8.26 -4.17 -10.34
CA GLY A 236 -8.92 -5.48 -10.19
C GLY A 236 -8.20 -6.62 -10.90
N GLY A 237 -8.85 -7.76 -11.00
CA GLY A 237 -8.29 -8.98 -11.58
C GLY A 237 -7.34 -9.76 -10.65
N PRO A 238 -6.74 -10.85 -11.16
CA PRO A 238 -5.88 -11.73 -10.38
C PRO A 238 -4.54 -11.07 -10.03
N SER A 239 -3.89 -11.57 -8.99
CA SER A 239 -2.53 -11.20 -8.64
C SER A 239 -1.54 -11.58 -9.73
N VAL A 240 -0.43 -10.86 -9.82
CA VAL A 240 0.61 -11.01 -10.83
C VAL A 240 1.94 -11.44 -10.20
N LYS A 241 2.78 -12.12 -10.98
CA LYS A 241 4.08 -12.63 -10.58
C LYS A 241 5.19 -11.90 -11.32
N PRO A 242 5.66 -10.74 -10.80
CA PRO A 242 6.77 -9.98 -11.39
C PRO A 242 8.11 -10.72 -11.21
N TYR A 243 9.23 -10.03 -11.47
CA TYR A 243 10.56 -10.59 -11.27
C TYR A 243 10.77 -11.13 -9.85
N MET A 244 11.33 -12.32 -9.78
CA MET A 244 11.72 -13.01 -8.56
C MET A 244 13.12 -13.58 -8.76
N PRO A 245 14.05 -13.45 -7.81
CA PRO A 245 15.33 -14.11 -7.90
C PRO A 245 15.17 -15.61 -8.10
N PRO A 246 15.95 -16.25 -8.98
CA PRO A 246 15.86 -17.68 -9.21
C PRO A 246 16.17 -18.45 -7.94
N GLN A 247 15.61 -19.66 -7.82
CA GLN A 247 15.83 -20.61 -6.72
C GLN A 247 15.18 -20.28 -5.37
N ILE A 248 14.87 -19.03 -5.03
CA ILE A 248 14.23 -18.69 -3.73
C ILE A 248 12.91 -19.46 -3.55
N TRP A 249 12.12 -19.54 -4.60
CA TRP A 249 10.86 -20.28 -4.54
C TRP A 249 11.06 -21.80 -4.40
N GLN A 250 12.07 -22.33 -5.08
CA GLN A 250 12.37 -23.76 -5.09
C GLN A 250 12.93 -24.24 -3.73
N SER A 251 13.63 -23.39 -3.00
CA SER A 251 14.19 -23.75 -1.69
C SER A 251 13.12 -24.07 -0.63
N ILE A 252 11.89 -23.60 -0.85
CA ILE A 252 10.79 -23.73 0.14
C ILE A 252 9.61 -24.54 -0.42
N SER A 253 9.58 -24.78 -1.73
CA SER A 253 8.44 -25.43 -2.39
C SER A 253 8.88 -26.21 -3.63
N ASN A 254 8.32 -27.39 -3.81
CA ASN A 254 8.48 -28.18 -5.03
C ASN A 254 7.81 -27.52 -6.26
N ALA A 255 7.03 -26.45 -6.08
CA ALA A 255 6.40 -25.72 -7.17
C ALA A 255 7.34 -24.64 -7.72
N ALA A 256 7.54 -24.59 -9.03
CA ALA A 256 8.33 -23.55 -9.68
C ALA A 256 7.59 -22.21 -9.66
N TYR A 257 8.35 -21.11 -9.46
CA TYR A 257 7.83 -19.78 -9.70
C TYR A 257 7.74 -19.54 -11.21
N LYS A 258 6.51 -19.44 -11.71
CA LYS A 258 6.28 -19.09 -13.12
C LYS A 258 6.02 -17.60 -13.19
N GLN A 259 7.03 -16.83 -13.62
CA GLN A 259 6.93 -15.40 -13.83
C GLN A 259 5.89 -15.08 -14.93
N ASP A 260 5.09 -14.05 -14.72
CA ASP A 260 4.21 -13.50 -15.76
C ASP A 260 5.02 -12.78 -16.85
N GLN A 261 4.36 -12.49 -17.98
CA GLN A 261 4.98 -11.83 -19.14
C GLN A 261 4.19 -10.59 -19.56
N GLY A 262 4.85 -9.73 -20.33
CA GLY A 262 4.25 -8.51 -20.87
C GLY A 262 3.76 -7.55 -19.80
N ALA A 263 2.64 -6.87 -20.04
CA ALA A 263 2.08 -5.85 -19.17
C ALA A 263 1.83 -6.32 -17.72
N LYS A 264 1.61 -7.61 -17.50
CA LYS A 264 1.33 -8.16 -16.16
C LYS A 264 2.44 -7.92 -15.15
N ILE A 265 3.72 -8.00 -15.57
CA ILE A 265 4.86 -7.82 -14.67
C ILE A 265 5.01 -6.37 -14.18
N TYR A 266 4.39 -5.42 -14.86
CA TYR A 266 4.46 -3.98 -14.58
C TYR A 266 3.21 -3.44 -13.87
N ARG A 267 2.27 -4.30 -13.47
CA ARG A 267 1.11 -3.87 -12.69
C ARG A 267 1.53 -3.29 -11.34
N ARG A 268 0.65 -2.46 -10.78
CA ARG A 268 0.84 -1.86 -9.45
C ARG A 268 1.23 -2.91 -8.42
N SER A 269 2.13 -2.57 -7.55
CA SER A 269 2.74 -3.46 -6.55
C SER A 269 1.73 -4.14 -5.61
N MET A 270 0.57 -3.51 -5.39
CA MET A 270 -0.50 -4.10 -4.60
C MET A 270 -1.05 -5.42 -5.18
N TYR A 271 -0.91 -5.62 -6.50
CA TYR A 271 -1.32 -6.84 -7.19
C TYR A 271 -0.26 -7.92 -7.22
N THR A 272 0.94 -7.68 -6.66
CA THR A 272 2.00 -8.69 -6.60
C THR A 272 1.55 -9.91 -5.80
N TYR A 273 1.70 -11.09 -6.41
CA TYR A 273 1.40 -12.35 -5.77
C TYR A 273 2.26 -12.53 -4.51
N TRP A 274 1.61 -12.80 -3.40
CA TRP A 274 2.23 -12.95 -2.10
C TRP A 274 2.05 -14.35 -1.59
N ARG A 275 3.14 -15.08 -1.43
CA ARG A 275 3.13 -16.33 -0.71
C ARG A 275 3.71 -16.09 0.68
N ARG A 276 2.96 -16.45 1.73
CA ARG A 276 3.34 -16.19 3.12
C ARG A 276 4.72 -16.74 3.47
N THR A 277 5.02 -17.99 3.04
CA THR A 277 6.31 -18.65 3.27
C THR A 277 7.45 -18.13 2.38
N VAL A 278 7.14 -17.43 1.29
CA VAL A 278 8.11 -16.86 0.34
C VAL A 278 7.61 -15.49 -0.12
N PRO A 279 7.63 -14.48 0.75
CA PRO A 279 7.25 -13.13 0.36
C PRO A 279 8.23 -12.55 -0.66
N PRO A 280 7.83 -11.57 -1.48
CA PRO A 280 8.72 -10.94 -2.46
C PRO A 280 9.95 -10.30 -1.79
N PRO A 281 11.18 -10.77 -2.07
CA PRO A 281 12.38 -10.33 -1.34
C PRO A 281 12.65 -8.83 -1.45
N THR A 282 12.41 -8.25 -2.62
CA THR A 282 12.57 -6.80 -2.83
C THR A 282 11.66 -5.99 -1.91
N MET A 283 10.40 -6.43 -1.74
CA MET A 283 9.48 -5.74 -0.84
C MET A 283 9.86 -5.92 0.62
N MET A 284 10.36 -7.12 0.98
CA MET A 284 10.86 -7.38 2.34
C MET A 284 12.11 -6.55 2.66
N ALA A 285 12.99 -6.33 1.68
CA ALA A 285 14.17 -5.46 1.86
C ALA A 285 13.77 -4.02 2.23
N PHE A 286 12.58 -3.56 1.83
CA PHE A 286 12.01 -2.26 2.18
C PHE A 286 10.96 -2.34 3.31
N ASN A 287 11.03 -3.38 4.15
CA ASN A 287 10.17 -3.56 5.32
C ASN A 287 8.66 -3.70 5.00
N ALA A 288 8.31 -4.35 3.89
CA ALA A 288 6.91 -4.70 3.67
C ALA A 288 6.40 -5.66 4.76
N ALA A 289 5.14 -5.53 5.12
CA ALA A 289 4.49 -6.45 6.05
C ALA A 289 4.59 -7.89 5.54
N SER A 290 5.00 -8.81 6.41
CA SER A 290 5.14 -10.24 6.06
C SER A 290 3.80 -10.91 5.73
N ARG A 291 2.68 -10.32 6.19
CA ARG A 291 1.31 -10.85 6.14
C ARG A 291 1.11 -12.12 6.99
N GLU A 292 2.06 -12.43 7.88
CA GLU A 292 1.95 -13.47 8.90
C GLU A 292 1.05 -13.01 10.05
N THR A 293 1.23 -11.76 10.47
CA THR A 293 0.49 -11.10 11.54
C THR A 293 -0.08 -9.78 11.07
N CYS A 294 -1.16 -9.34 11.72
CA CYS A 294 -1.67 -7.99 11.51
C CYS A 294 -0.72 -6.98 12.15
N ILE A 295 -0.26 -6.02 11.35
CA ILE A 295 0.55 -4.91 11.83
C ILE A 295 -0.15 -3.59 11.52
N VAL A 296 -0.05 -2.63 12.41
CA VAL A 296 -0.66 -1.30 12.26
C VAL A 296 0.33 -0.25 11.77
N ARG A 297 1.62 -0.55 11.84
CA ARG A 297 2.71 0.28 11.31
C ARG A 297 3.85 -0.60 10.80
N ASN A 298 4.57 -0.11 9.81
CA ASN A 298 5.82 -0.69 9.35
C ASN A 298 6.98 0.19 9.84
N ASP A 299 8.05 -0.43 10.31
CA ASP A 299 9.28 0.28 10.60
C ASP A 299 9.86 0.85 9.31
N GLN A 300 10.28 2.10 9.36
CA GLN A 300 10.94 2.76 8.25
C GLN A 300 12.43 2.79 8.53
N THR A 301 13.19 1.99 7.77
CA THR A 301 14.64 1.93 7.90
C THR A 301 15.31 2.45 6.63
N ASN A 302 16.54 2.93 6.78
CA ASN A 302 17.42 3.24 5.67
C ASN A 302 18.69 2.41 5.80
N THR A 303 18.83 1.40 4.94
CA THR A 303 19.94 0.44 5.03
C THR A 303 20.73 0.38 3.72
N PRO A 304 22.02 0.06 3.78
CA PRO A 304 22.83 -0.17 2.56
C PRO A 304 22.25 -1.24 1.65
N LEU A 305 21.55 -2.26 2.21
CA LEU A 305 20.89 -3.31 1.44
C LEU A 305 19.76 -2.75 0.56
N GLN A 306 19.03 -1.74 1.03
CA GLN A 306 17.99 -1.09 0.24
C GLN A 306 18.58 -0.34 -0.95
N ALA A 307 19.65 0.42 -0.74
CA ALA A 307 20.38 1.09 -1.82
C ALA A 307 20.93 0.08 -2.83
N LEU A 308 21.58 -0.98 -2.36
CA LEU A 308 22.09 -2.07 -3.20
C LEU A 308 20.98 -2.75 -4.00
N THR A 309 19.79 -2.93 -3.39
CA THR A 309 18.62 -3.49 -4.07
C THR A 309 18.17 -2.57 -5.20
N MET A 310 18.10 -1.26 -5.00
CA MET A 310 17.71 -0.33 -6.06
C MET A 310 18.73 -0.31 -7.20
N MET A 311 20.00 -0.42 -6.90
CA MET A 311 21.05 -0.43 -7.93
C MET A 311 21.08 -1.70 -8.79
N ASN A 312 20.72 -2.87 -8.22
CA ASN A 312 20.97 -4.17 -8.86
C ASN A 312 19.72 -4.98 -9.20
N ASN A 313 18.54 -4.63 -8.65
CA ASN A 313 17.34 -5.40 -8.93
C ASN A 313 16.85 -5.13 -10.36
N ILE A 314 16.46 -6.19 -11.06
CA ILE A 314 16.01 -6.16 -12.46
C ILE A 314 14.95 -5.08 -12.71
N THR A 315 13.98 -4.94 -11.81
CA THR A 315 12.92 -3.92 -11.95
C THR A 315 13.50 -2.51 -12.00
N PHE A 316 14.40 -2.16 -11.07
CA PHE A 316 14.93 -0.80 -10.99
C PHE A 316 15.92 -0.49 -12.11
N VAL A 317 16.75 -1.45 -12.51
CA VAL A 317 17.64 -1.28 -13.66
C VAL A 317 16.86 -1.13 -14.96
N GLU A 318 15.83 -1.95 -15.16
CA GLU A 318 14.94 -1.84 -16.33
C GLU A 318 14.19 -0.50 -16.35
N THR A 319 13.64 -0.05 -15.22
CA THR A 319 12.97 1.26 -15.14
C THR A 319 13.91 2.41 -15.41
N ALA A 320 15.15 2.36 -14.91
CA ALA A 320 16.17 3.35 -15.20
C ALA A 320 16.50 3.41 -16.70
N ARG A 321 16.61 2.26 -17.36
CA ARG A 321 16.84 2.17 -18.81
C ARG A 321 15.69 2.78 -19.61
N LEU A 322 14.44 2.44 -19.27
CA LEU A 322 13.28 3.00 -19.98
C LEU A 322 13.15 4.52 -19.75
N LEU A 323 13.47 4.99 -18.55
CA LEU A 323 13.56 6.41 -18.25
C LEU A 323 14.62 7.09 -19.10
N ALA A 324 15.82 6.50 -19.21
CA ALA A 324 16.88 6.99 -20.09
C ALA A 324 16.43 7.07 -21.56
N GLN A 325 15.70 6.07 -22.06
CA GLN A 325 15.11 6.10 -23.41
C GLN A 325 14.10 7.22 -23.59
N ARG A 326 13.25 7.48 -22.57
CA ARG A 326 12.31 8.61 -22.61
C ARG A 326 13.02 9.95 -22.74
N GLU A 327 14.10 10.14 -22.01
CA GLU A 327 14.90 11.38 -22.10
C GLU A 327 15.65 11.47 -23.44
N LEU A 328 16.12 10.36 -24.01
CA LEU A 328 16.72 10.32 -25.36
C LEU A 328 15.73 10.60 -26.49
N ALA A 329 14.46 10.29 -26.29
CA ALA A 329 13.40 10.55 -27.28
C ALA A 329 13.13 12.06 -27.44
N ILE A 330 13.43 12.87 -26.44
CA ILE A 330 13.25 14.33 -26.51
C ILE A 330 14.36 14.93 -27.38
N LYS A 331 14.00 15.53 -28.52
CA LYS A 331 14.92 16.14 -29.48
C LYS A 331 14.47 17.56 -29.86
N PRO A 332 15.40 18.50 -30.16
CA PRO A 332 16.87 18.38 -29.99
C PRO A 332 17.28 18.87 -28.61
N VAL A 333 18.01 18.07 -27.84
CA VAL A 333 18.53 18.47 -26.52
C VAL A 333 19.92 17.86 -26.23
N THR A 334 20.67 18.51 -25.36
CA THR A 334 22.01 18.06 -24.93
C THR A 334 21.93 16.98 -23.85
N ALA A 335 23.02 16.27 -23.59
CA ALA A 335 23.12 15.33 -22.47
C ALA A 335 22.81 16.02 -21.13
N ALA A 336 23.32 17.22 -20.92
CA ALA A 336 23.06 18.05 -19.74
C ALA A 336 21.54 18.27 -19.52
N THR A 337 20.82 18.63 -20.57
CA THR A 337 19.36 18.85 -20.48
C THR A 337 18.62 17.55 -20.14
N ARG A 338 19.07 16.40 -20.68
CA ARG A 338 18.48 15.08 -20.36
C ARG A 338 18.68 14.68 -18.91
N VAL A 339 19.89 14.92 -18.37
CA VAL A 339 20.18 14.66 -16.95
C VAL A 339 19.30 15.54 -16.05
N ILE A 340 19.19 16.84 -16.35
CA ILE A 340 18.31 17.76 -15.60
C ILE A 340 16.86 17.32 -15.69
N SER A 341 16.36 16.96 -16.87
CA SER A 341 14.98 16.51 -17.08
C SER A 341 14.68 15.23 -16.31
N GLY A 342 15.56 14.24 -16.39
CA GLY A 342 15.43 12.98 -15.65
C GLY A 342 15.47 13.21 -14.14
N PHE A 343 16.36 14.04 -13.65
CA PHE A 343 16.42 14.43 -12.24
C PHE A 343 15.10 15.07 -11.78
N GLN A 344 14.63 16.08 -12.54
CA GLN A 344 13.39 16.79 -12.21
C GLN A 344 12.17 15.87 -12.27
N ARG A 345 12.14 14.90 -13.18
CA ARG A 345 11.06 13.91 -13.27
C ARG A 345 10.96 13.03 -12.04
N ILE A 346 12.11 12.65 -11.47
CA ILE A 346 12.18 11.76 -10.31
C ILE A 346 11.96 12.51 -9.00
N THR A 347 12.59 13.70 -8.85
CA THR A 347 12.66 14.44 -7.59
C THR A 347 11.71 15.64 -7.52
N SER A 348 11.05 16.00 -8.63
CA SER A 348 10.18 17.19 -8.79
C SER A 348 10.90 18.54 -8.65
N ARG A 349 12.23 18.57 -8.56
CA ARG A 349 13.06 19.79 -8.57
C ARG A 349 14.21 19.66 -9.55
N LYS A 350 14.86 20.77 -9.87
CA LYS A 350 16.11 20.74 -10.62
C LYS A 350 17.28 20.36 -9.70
N PRO A 351 18.34 19.72 -10.24
CA PRO A 351 19.55 19.50 -9.47
C PRO A 351 20.21 20.85 -9.12
N THR A 352 20.89 20.92 -8.00
CA THR A 352 21.80 22.01 -7.65
C THR A 352 23.05 21.94 -8.56
N ASP A 353 23.81 23.03 -8.61
CA ASP A 353 25.04 23.06 -9.44
C ASP A 353 26.04 21.97 -9.03
N SER A 354 26.15 21.66 -7.74
CA SER A 354 27.02 20.59 -7.24
C SER A 354 26.52 19.21 -7.64
N GLU A 355 25.23 18.92 -7.47
CA GLU A 355 24.61 17.65 -7.90
C GLU A 355 24.75 17.46 -9.41
N PHE A 356 24.48 18.52 -10.17
CA PHE A 356 24.61 18.49 -11.61
C PHE A 356 26.04 18.20 -12.04
N THR A 357 27.04 18.86 -11.44
CA THR A 357 28.45 18.64 -11.74
C THR A 357 28.86 17.18 -11.49
N VAL A 358 28.46 16.59 -10.36
CA VAL A 358 28.75 15.19 -10.06
C VAL A 358 28.12 14.27 -11.10
N LEU A 359 26.81 14.46 -11.38
CA LEU A 359 26.10 13.61 -12.35
C LEU A 359 26.67 13.68 -13.76
N MET A 360 27.15 14.88 -14.20
CA MET A 360 27.78 15.03 -15.52
C MET A 360 29.17 14.41 -15.57
N ASN A 361 29.96 14.51 -14.51
CA ASN A 361 31.27 13.84 -14.45
C ASN A 361 31.10 12.33 -14.51
N ASP A 362 30.14 11.77 -13.77
CA ASP A 362 29.84 10.35 -13.82
C ASP A 362 29.31 9.92 -15.21
N TYR A 363 28.44 10.73 -15.83
CA TYR A 363 27.96 10.47 -17.18
C TYR A 363 29.09 10.38 -18.21
N ASP A 364 30.04 11.33 -18.17
CA ASP A 364 31.17 11.35 -19.09
C ASP A 364 32.12 10.15 -18.85
N ALA A 365 32.35 9.78 -17.59
CA ALA A 365 33.11 8.59 -17.23
C ALA A 365 32.43 7.31 -17.76
N TYR A 366 31.10 7.13 -17.51
CA TYR A 366 30.37 5.96 -18.00
C TYR A 366 30.35 5.88 -19.53
N ILE A 367 30.22 7.02 -20.23
CA ILE A 367 30.35 7.02 -21.71
C ILE A 367 31.74 6.52 -22.16
N ALA A 368 32.80 6.95 -21.50
CA ALA A 368 34.15 6.51 -21.83
C ALA A 368 34.29 4.99 -21.60
N ASP A 369 33.82 4.50 -20.46
CA ASP A 369 33.85 3.07 -20.11
C ASP A 369 33.05 2.22 -21.12
N PHE A 370 31.83 2.61 -21.47
CA PHE A 370 31.01 1.85 -22.41
C PHE A 370 31.44 1.99 -23.88
N LYS A 371 32.20 3.02 -24.23
CA LYS A 371 32.89 3.08 -25.52
C LYS A 371 34.05 2.12 -25.58
N ALA A 372 34.76 1.95 -24.46
CA ALA A 372 35.88 1.00 -24.35
C ALA A 372 35.39 -0.45 -24.29
N ASP A 373 34.23 -0.70 -23.65
CA ASP A 373 33.62 -2.04 -23.55
C ASP A 373 32.12 -2.01 -23.96
N PRO A 374 31.81 -2.05 -25.27
CA PRO A 374 30.44 -2.07 -25.75
C PRO A 374 29.62 -3.32 -25.35
N ASP A 375 30.30 -4.42 -25.03
CA ASP A 375 29.59 -5.65 -24.62
C ASP A 375 29.04 -5.55 -23.20
N SER A 376 29.73 -4.84 -22.32
CA SER A 376 29.18 -4.49 -21.01
C SER A 376 27.96 -3.60 -21.14
N ALA A 377 27.96 -2.62 -22.06
CA ALA A 377 26.77 -1.82 -22.35
C ALA A 377 25.58 -2.68 -22.81
N LYS A 378 25.81 -3.62 -23.75
CA LYS A 378 24.76 -4.55 -24.22
C LYS A 378 24.20 -5.41 -23.11
N LYS A 379 25.07 -5.93 -22.23
CA LYS A 379 24.65 -6.73 -21.05
C LYS A 379 23.75 -5.92 -20.12
N LEU A 380 24.13 -4.69 -19.79
CA LEU A 380 23.32 -3.79 -18.97
C LEU A 380 21.96 -3.52 -19.62
N LEU A 381 21.95 -3.18 -20.90
CA LEU A 381 20.72 -2.83 -21.63
C LEU A 381 19.82 -4.03 -21.92
N SER A 382 20.30 -5.25 -21.82
CA SER A 382 19.50 -6.47 -21.96
C SER A 382 18.76 -6.89 -20.68
N ILE A 383 18.99 -6.20 -19.56
CA ILE A 383 18.33 -6.52 -18.28
C ILE A 383 16.84 -6.16 -18.37
N GLY A 384 15.97 -7.10 -17.96
CA GLY A 384 14.52 -6.93 -17.95
C GLY A 384 13.84 -7.54 -19.17
N ALA A 385 12.50 -7.52 -19.18
CA ALA A 385 11.69 -8.12 -20.24
C ALA A 385 11.36 -7.15 -21.38
N SER A 386 11.40 -5.85 -21.11
CA SER A 386 11.18 -4.83 -22.15
C SER A 386 12.42 -4.69 -23.01
N PRO A 387 12.32 -4.75 -24.35
CA PRO A 387 13.47 -4.54 -25.21
C PRO A 387 13.95 -3.08 -25.16
N TYR A 388 15.25 -2.86 -25.35
CA TYR A 388 15.74 -1.51 -25.55
C TYR A 388 15.69 -1.12 -27.03
N ASN A 389 15.54 0.17 -27.30
CA ASN A 389 15.54 0.69 -28.66
C ASN A 389 16.98 0.70 -29.23
N GLN A 390 17.18 -0.04 -30.34
CA GLN A 390 18.48 -0.19 -30.99
C GLN A 390 18.90 1.03 -31.84
N ASP A 391 18.00 1.99 -32.07
CA ASP A 391 18.31 3.22 -32.83
C ASP A 391 19.15 4.21 -32.01
N TYR A 392 19.25 4.03 -30.70
CA TYR A 392 20.06 4.88 -29.84
C TYR A 392 21.52 4.42 -29.80
N ASN A 393 22.43 5.38 -29.62
CA ASN A 393 23.82 5.04 -29.34
C ASN A 393 23.92 4.23 -28.07
N ILE A 394 24.50 3.03 -28.16
CA ILE A 394 24.47 2.04 -27.05
C ILE A 394 25.23 2.56 -25.81
N SER A 395 26.37 3.24 -26.01
CA SER A 395 27.17 3.78 -24.90
C SER A 395 26.46 4.95 -24.23
N GLU A 396 25.79 5.81 -25.01
CA GLU A 396 25.00 6.92 -24.49
C GLU A 396 23.80 6.43 -23.69
N LEU A 397 23.06 5.45 -24.22
CA LEU A 397 21.90 4.87 -23.52
C LEU A 397 22.34 4.16 -22.23
N ALA A 398 23.45 3.41 -22.27
CA ALA A 398 23.95 2.71 -21.10
C ALA A 398 24.43 3.67 -20.01
N ALA A 399 25.19 4.72 -20.38
CA ALA A 399 25.62 5.75 -19.44
C ALA A 399 24.44 6.48 -18.80
N LEU A 400 23.48 6.91 -19.63
CA LEU A 400 22.27 7.57 -19.10
C LEU A 400 21.42 6.64 -18.23
N THR A 401 21.41 5.33 -18.51
CA THR A 401 20.75 4.32 -17.66
C THR A 401 21.35 4.30 -16.26
N LEU A 402 22.68 4.31 -16.13
CA LEU A 402 23.34 4.36 -14.82
C LEU A 402 23.04 5.67 -14.09
N ILE A 403 23.04 6.80 -14.79
CA ILE A 403 22.67 8.09 -14.19
C ILE A 403 21.23 8.07 -13.68
N MET A 404 20.27 7.55 -14.45
CA MET A 404 18.87 7.44 -14.00
C MET A 404 18.73 6.47 -12.82
N ASN A 405 19.51 5.39 -12.80
CA ASN A 405 19.55 4.47 -11.67
C ASN A 405 20.12 5.13 -10.39
N THR A 406 21.17 5.92 -10.53
CA THR A 406 21.73 6.72 -9.43
C THR A 406 20.69 7.70 -8.87
N ILE A 407 19.98 8.43 -9.74
CA ILE A 407 18.97 9.40 -9.31
C ILE A 407 17.78 8.68 -8.64
N LEU A 408 17.32 7.55 -9.15
CA LEU A 408 16.26 6.74 -8.52
C LEU A 408 16.67 6.25 -7.11
N ASN A 409 17.97 6.11 -6.85
CA ASN A 409 18.51 5.66 -5.56
C ASN A 409 18.80 6.79 -4.56
N LEU A 410 18.57 8.04 -4.94
CA LEU A 410 18.66 9.17 -4.02
C LEU A 410 17.60 9.02 -2.91
N ASP A 411 17.95 9.43 -1.70
CA ASP A 411 17.01 9.41 -0.57
C ASP A 411 15.73 10.19 -0.89
N GLU A 412 15.85 11.31 -1.57
CA GLU A 412 14.75 12.16 -2.00
C GLU A 412 13.79 11.47 -2.99
N ALA A 413 14.29 10.55 -3.82
CA ALA A 413 13.47 9.79 -4.77
C ALA A 413 12.57 8.74 -4.08
N ILE A 414 12.93 8.33 -2.87
CA ILE A 414 12.24 7.27 -2.09
C ILE A 414 11.67 7.78 -0.77
N THR A 415 11.67 9.07 -0.57
CA THR A 415 11.17 9.76 0.62
C THR A 415 10.16 10.83 0.20
N GLN A 416 9.05 10.93 0.92
CA GLN A 416 8.12 12.04 0.78
C GLN A 416 8.68 13.22 1.58
N ASN A 417 8.89 14.33 0.91
CA ASN A 417 9.36 15.60 1.48
C ASN A 417 8.26 16.62 1.47
#